data_1973b61ec2a032cb2244a7f49959a907
#
_entry.id   1973b61ec2a032cb2244a7f49959a907
#
_cell.length_a   1.000
_cell.length_b   1.000
_cell.length_c   1.000
_cell.angle_alpha   90.00
_cell.angle_beta   90.00
_cell.angle_gamma   90.00
#
_symmetry.space_group_name_H-M   'P 1'
#
loop_
_entity.id
_entity.type
_entity.pdbx_description
1 polymer ?
#
loop_
_entity_poly.entity_id
_entity_poly.type
_entity_poly.pdbx_seq_one_letter_code
_entity_poly.pdbx_strand_id
1 'polypeptide(L)'
;MYKRQIYGYCRISTAKQSIDRQIRNIKAEYPIAHIVQEAYTGTSIFRPEWLKLYRILRAGDVVVFDSVSRMSRNAEEGFALYEDLYHKGIRLVFLKEHHIDTETYKKALSGSIAMTGTNVDFILKGINEYLMALAKEQIKLAFEQSEKEVADLHQRTREGLLTARLNGKQVGRKKGVGFETKKAREAKQIIRTHCKTFGGTLDDAECMKLTGLARNTYYKYKRQIRAELIAEQDLPKGASIFYEPPKSF
;
A
#
# COMPACT_ATOMS: atom_id res chain seq x y z
N MET A 1 -18.74 -18.58 -26.76
CA MET A 1 -17.80 -17.53 -27.12
C MET A 1 -17.39 -16.81 -25.84
N TYR A 2 -16.09 -16.77 -25.46
CA TYR A 2 -15.61 -16.11 -24.25
C TYR A 2 -15.80 -14.59 -24.37
N LYS A 3 -16.47 -13.97 -23.40
CA LYS A 3 -16.64 -12.52 -23.38
C LYS A 3 -15.44 -11.90 -22.65
N ARG A 4 -14.68 -11.02 -23.34
CA ARG A 4 -13.54 -10.28 -22.79
C ARG A 4 -13.92 -9.64 -21.45
N GLN A 5 -13.12 -9.87 -20.44
CA GLN A 5 -13.26 -9.25 -19.11
C GLN A 5 -12.27 -8.09 -18.95
N ILE A 6 -12.67 -7.08 -18.20
CA ILE A 6 -11.82 -5.93 -17.87
C ILE A 6 -11.64 -5.91 -16.35
N TYR A 7 -10.41 -5.94 -15.91
CA TYR A 7 -10.03 -5.88 -14.50
C TYR A 7 -9.25 -4.61 -14.20
N GLY A 8 -9.60 -3.90 -13.14
CA GLY A 8 -8.83 -2.78 -12.63
C GLY A 8 -8.06 -3.21 -11.38
N TYR A 9 -6.74 -3.25 -11.44
CA TYR A 9 -5.93 -3.62 -10.30
C TYR A 9 -5.45 -2.39 -9.54
N CYS A 10 -5.88 -2.28 -8.29
CA CYS A 10 -5.57 -1.19 -7.38
C CYS A 10 -4.77 -1.71 -6.19
N ARG A 11 -3.66 -1.02 -5.85
CA ARG A 11 -2.77 -1.45 -4.78
C ARG A 11 -2.33 -0.31 -3.88
N ILE A 12 -2.32 -0.58 -2.57
CA ILE A 12 -1.75 0.28 -1.52
C ILE A 12 -0.71 -0.50 -0.71
N SER A 13 0.27 0.19 -0.13
CA SER A 13 1.31 -0.44 0.67
C SER A 13 0.84 -0.78 2.09
N THR A 14 -0.14 -0.05 2.62
CA THR A 14 -0.72 -0.27 3.95
C THR A 14 -2.22 0.00 3.92
N ALA A 15 -2.99 -0.75 4.72
CA ALA A 15 -4.45 -0.60 4.81
C ALA A 15 -4.93 0.80 5.28
N LYS A 16 -4.03 1.64 5.80
CA LYS A 16 -4.34 3.03 6.19
C LYS A 16 -4.35 4.01 5.01
N GLN A 17 -3.82 3.61 3.84
CA GLN A 17 -3.82 4.46 2.65
C GLN A 17 -5.14 4.32 1.91
N SER A 18 -5.68 5.44 1.38
CA SER A 18 -6.87 5.37 0.54
C SER A 18 -6.54 4.83 -0.85
N ILE A 19 -7.34 3.89 -1.31
CA ILE A 19 -7.29 3.29 -2.65
C ILE A 19 -8.28 3.97 -3.62
N ASP A 20 -9.18 4.81 -3.09
CA ASP A 20 -10.33 5.38 -3.81
C ASP A 20 -9.93 6.18 -5.04
N ARG A 21 -8.77 6.88 -4.99
CA ARG A 21 -8.28 7.63 -6.14
C ARG A 21 -8.00 6.70 -7.34
N GLN A 22 -7.37 5.55 -7.11
CA GLN A 22 -7.07 4.59 -8.16
C GLN A 22 -8.35 4.00 -8.75
N ILE A 23 -9.30 3.64 -7.88
CA ILE A 23 -10.62 3.12 -8.30
C ILE A 23 -11.35 4.16 -9.16
N ARG A 24 -11.40 5.42 -8.72
CA ARG A 24 -12.04 6.50 -9.46
C ARG A 24 -11.41 6.71 -10.83
N ASN A 25 -10.07 6.75 -10.92
CA ASN A 25 -9.36 6.92 -12.17
C ASN A 25 -9.67 5.77 -13.13
N ILE A 26 -9.58 4.53 -12.68
CA ILE A 26 -9.88 3.36 -13.51
C ILE A 26 -11.36 3.35 -13.94
N LYS A 27 -12.29 3.64 -13.04
CA LYS A 27 -13.72 3.65 -13.36
C LYS A 27 -14.13 4.79 -14.29
N ALA A 28 -13.38 5.89 -14.32
CA ALA A 28 -13.62 7.00 -15.24
C ALA A 28 -13.41 6.58 -16.71
N GLU A 29 -12.36 5.77 -17.00
CA GLU A 29 -12.07 5.30 -18.35
C GLU A 29 -12.69 3.92 -18.65
N TYR A 30 -12.79 3.08 -17.63
CA TYR A 30 -13.32 1.70 -17.71
C TYR A 30 -14.45 1.47 -16.69
N PRO A 31 -15.66 2.03 -16.89
CA PRO A 31 -16.77 1.95 -15.92
C PRO A 31 -17.15 0.51 -15.54
N ILE A 32 -17.05 -0.42 -16.49
CA ILE A 32 -17.40 -1.85 -16.32
C ILE A 32 -16.28 -2.70 -15.72
N ALA A 33 -15.08 -2.12 -15.42
CA ALA A 33 -13.96 -2.87 -14.89
C ALA A 33 -14.27 -3.51 -13.52
N HIS A 34 -13.94 -4.78 -13.35
CA HIS A 34 -13.96 -5.47 -12.07
C HIS A 34 -12.75 -5.03 -11.24
N ILE A 35 -12.98 -4.33 -10.12
CA ILE A 35 -11.90 -3.78 -9.30
C ILE A 35 -11.36 -4.86 -8.36
N VAL A 36 -10.06 -5.14 -8.48
CA VAL A 36 -9.28 -5.98 -7.58
C VAL A 36 -8.44 -5.07 -6.70
N GLN A 37 -8.60 -5.18 -5.37
CA GLN A 37 -7.93 -4.33 -4.40
C GLN A 37 -6.90 -5.14 -3.61
N GLU A 38 -5.69 -4.62 -3.52
CA GLU A 38 -4.57 -5.25 -2.82
C GLU A 38 -3.96 -4.30 -1.79
N ALA A 39 -3.85 -4.73 -0.55
CA ALA A 39 -3.15 -4.02 0.52
C ALA A 39 -1.83 -4.75 0.82
N TYR A 40 -0.82 -4.56 -0.02
CA TYR A 40 0.45 -5.26 0.07
C TYR A 40 1.62 -4.41 -0.43
N THR A 41 2.84 -4.70 0.05
CA THR A 41 4.05 -3.98 -0.40
C THR A 41 4.27 -4.10 -1.91
N GLY A 42 4.82 -3.03 -2.51
CA GLY A 42 5.11 -2.99 -3.94
C GLY A 42 6.39 -3.69 -4.36
N THR A 43 7.17 -4.21 -3.39
CA THR A 43 8.47 -4.85 -3.64
C THR A 43 8.39 -6.36 -3.89
N SER A 44 7.21 -6.96 -3.86
CA SER A 44 7.01 -8.38 -4.14
C SER A 44 5.84 -8.60 -5.08
N ILE A 45 5.98 -9.56 -5.99
CA ILE A 45 4.93 -10.02 -6.91
C ILE A 45 4.00 -11.05 -6.24
N PHE A 46 4.46 -11.72 -5.17
CA PHE A 46 3.67 -12.71 -4.43
C PHE A 46 2.60 -12.06 -3.57
N ARG A 47 1.55 -11.52 -4.22
CA ARG A 47 0.43 -10.80 -3.61
C ARG A 47 -0.82 -11.64 -3.73
N PRO A 48 -1.55 -11.92 -2.64
CA PRO A 48 -2.68 -12.84 -2.65
C PRO A 48 -3.76 -12.52 -3.68
N GLU A 49 -4.20 -11.26 -3.76
CA GLU A 49 -5.26 -10.86 -4.70
C GLU A 49 -4.75 -10.81 -6.15
N TRP A 50 -3.50 -10.40 -6.35
CA TRP A 50 -2.85 -10.50 -7.66
C TRP A 50 -2.76 -11.94 -8.15
N LEU A 51 -2.34 -12.88 -7.30
CA LEU A 51 -2.24 -14.30 -7.66
C LEU A 51 -3.60 -14.90 -8.01
N LYS A 52 -4.67 -14.51 -7.31
CA LYS A 52 -6.04 -14.91 -7.66
C LYS A 52 -6.43 -14.39 -9.03
N LEU A 53 -6.21 -13.09 -9.28
CA LEU A 53 -6.47 -12.47 -10.58
C LEU A 53 -5.68 -13.17 -11.70
N TYR A 54 -4.38 -13.34 -11.52
CA TYR A 54 -3.48 -13.95 -12.49
C TYR A 54 -3.94 -15.36 -12.93
N ARG A 55 -4.50 -16.16 -12.01
CA ARG A 55 -5.00 -17.52 -12.31
C ARG A 55 -6.26 -17.53 -13.16
N ILE A 56 -7.08 -16.52 -13.09
CA ILE A 56 -8.35 -16.44 -13.83
C ILE A 56 -8.22 -15.71 -15.17
N LEU A 57 -7.16 -14.93 -15.38
CA LEU A 57 -6.92 -14.20 -16.61
C LEU A 57 -6.82 -15.14 -17.81
N ARG A 58 -7.45 -14.75 -18.92
CA ARG A 58 -7.46 -15.46 -20.19
C ARG A 58 -7.07 -14.55 -21.33
N ALA A 59 -6.57 -15.13 -22.41
CA ALA A 59 -6.23 -14.38 -23.61
C ALA A 59 -7.40 -13.49 -24.09
N GLY A 60 -7.11 -12.24 -24.34
CA GLY A 60 -8.09 -11.21 -24.70
C GLY A 60 -8.62 -10.38 -23.53
N ASP A 61 -8.40 -10.78 -22.26
CA ASP A 61 -8.76 -9.96 -21.11
C ASP A 61 -7.89 -8.71 -21.03
N VAL A 62 -8.40 -7.71 -20.30
CA VAL A 62 -7.74 -6.42 -20.09
C VAL A 62 -7.45 -6.24 -18.62
N VAL A 63 -6.22 -5.86 -18.26
CA VAL A 63 -5.87 -5.43 -16.93
C VAL A 63 -5.43 -3.98 -16.96
N VAL A 64 -6.13 -3.14 -16.19
CA VAL A 64 -5.92 -1.70 -16.10
C VAL A 64 -5.24 -1.35 -14.79
N PHE A 65 -4.14 -0.62 -14.86
CA PHE A 65 -3.40 -0.07 -13.73
C PHE A 65 -3.46 1.46 -13.72
N ASP A 66 -3.56 2.08 -12.56
CA ASP A 66 -3.45 3.56 -12.44
C ASP A 66 -2.06 4.06 -12.86
N SER A 67 -1.01 3.26 -12.62
CA SER A 67 0.38 3.52 -13.05
C SER A 67 1.21 2.24 -12.97
N VAL A 68 2.38 2.25 -13.63
CA VAL A 68 3.39 1.17 -13.61
C VAL A 68 3.74 0.75 -12.18
N SER A 69 3.86 1.69 -11.24
CA SER A 69 4.16 1.41 -9.84
C SER A 69 3.09 0.58 -9.12
N ARG A 70 1.88 0.43 -9.69
CA ARG A 70 0.85 -0.46 -9.16
C ARG A 70 1.13 -1.91 -9.54
N MET A 71 1.68 -2.11 -10.73
CA MET A 71 2.09 -3.43 -11.21
C MET A 71 3.32 -3.93 -10.44
N SER A 72 4.44 -3.23 -10.49
CA SER A 72 5.66 -3.53 -9.71
C SER A 72 6.42 -2.26 -9.36
N ARG A 73 7.26 -2.33 -8.32
CA ARG A 73 8.28 -1.33 -7.96
C ARG A 73 9.69 -1.84 -8.20
N ASN A 74 9.85 -3.08 -8.56
CA ASN A 74 11.09 -3.65 -9.04
C ASN A 74 11.03 -3.67 -10.56
N ALA A 75 12.03 -3.11 -11.24
CA ALA A 75 12.02 -2.94 -12.67
C ALA A 75 12.12 -4.28 -13.41
N GLU A 76 13.01 -5.17 -12.98
CA GLU A 76 13.22 -6.47 -13.63
C GLU A 76 12.00 -7.38 -13.49
N GLU A 77 11.47 -7.51 -12.25
CA GLU A 77 10.26 -8.30 -11.98
C GLU A 77 9.04 -7.74 -12.73
N GLY A 78 8.91 -6.40 -12.77
CA GLY A 78 7.83 -5.72 -13.46
C GLY A 78 7.87 -5.98 -14.95
N PHE A 79 9.04 -5.87 -15.56
CA PHE A 79 9.23 -6.13 -16.98
C PHE A 79 8.98 -7.62 -17.34
N ALA A 80 9.52 -8.55 -16.53
CA ALA A 80 9.28 -9.98 -16.74
C ALA A 80 7.78 -10.33 -16.64
N LEU A 81 7.07 -9.76 -15.68
CA LEU A 81 5.62 -9.93 -15.54
C LEU A 81 4.86 -9.33 -16.75
N TYR A 82 5.30 -8.16 -17.22
CA TYR A 82 4.71 -7.53 -18.41
C TYR A 82 4.85 -8.45 -19.63
N GLU A 83 6.05 -8.98 -19.90
CA GLU A 83 6.30 -9.91 -21.03
C GLU A 83 5.46 -11.18 -20.90
N ASP A 84 5.39 -11.79 -19.71
CA ASP A 84 4.59 -13.00 -19.49
C ASP A 84 3.09 -12.76 -19.79
N LEU A 85 2.51 -11.67 -19.29
CA LEU A 85 1.12 -11.32 -19.56
C LEU A 85 0.88 -10.98 -21.04
N TYR A 86 1.83 -10.30 -21.67
CA TYR A 86 1.77 -10.01 -23.10
C TYR A 86 1.76 -11.29 -23.94
N HIS A 87 2.65 -12.25 -23.63
CA HIS A 87 2.70 -13.56 -24.34
C HIS A 87 1.46 -14.40 -24.08
N LYS A 88 0.81 -14.26 -22.92
CA LYS A 88 -0.51 -14.87 -22.64
C LYS A 88 -1.66 -14.20 -23.39
N GLY A 89 -1.39 -13.15 -24.15
CA GLY A 89 -2.42 -12.42 -24.88
C GLY A 89 -3.29 -11.54 -24.00
N ILE A 90 -2.84 -11.18 -22.81
CA ILE A 90 -3.51 -10.23 -21.91
C ILE A 90 -3.16 -8.81 -22.35
N ARG A 91 -4.17 -7.95 -22.40
CA ARG A 91 -3.99 -6.53 -22.71
C ARG A 91 -3.71 -5.76 -21.41
N LEU A 92 -2.58 -5.06 -21.34
CA LEU A 92 -2.22 -4.18 -20.22
C LEU A 92 -2.45 -2.72 -20.60
N VAL A 93 -3.03 -1.96 -19.69
CA VAL A 93 -3.28 -0.52 -19.82
C VAL A 93 -2.77 0.19 -18.58
N PHE A 94 -1.99 1.26 -18.77
CA PHE A 94 -1.44 2.10 -17.71
C PHE A 94 -1.93 3.53 -17.90
N LEU A 95 -2.87 3.99 -17.04
CA LEU A 95 -3.54 5.27 -17.21
C LEU A 95 -2.62 6.49 -17.20
N LYS A 96 -1.45 6.39 -16.57
CA LYS A 96 -0.46 7.47 -16.54
C LYS A 96 0.64 7.29 -17.57
N GLU A 97 0.89 6.07 -17.99
CA GLU A 97 1.99 5.71 -18.89
C GLU A 97 1.46 4.97 -20.13
N HIS A 98 0.51 5.58 -20.87
CA HIS A 98 -0.11 4.97 -22.07
C HIS A 98 0.89 4.59 -23.18
N HIS A 99 2.09 5.17 -23.18
CA HIS A 99 3.12 4.86 -24.14
C HIS A 99 3.64 3.42 -24.01
N ILE A 100 3.42 2.76 -22.87
CA ILE A 100 3.78 1.35 -22.65
C ILE A 100 2.58 0.40 -22.62
N ASP A 101 1.38 0.87 -22.98
CA ASP A 101 0.23 -0.02 -23.14
C ASP A 101 0.53 -1.11 -24.17
N THR A 102 0.04 -2.33 -23.94
CA THR A 102 0.29 -3.44 -24.88
C THR A 102 -0.22 -3.18 -26.29
N GLU A 103 -1.24 -2.35 -26.46
CA GLU A 103 -1.70 -1.93 -27.80
C GLU A 103 -0.70 -1.00 -28.49
N THR A 104 -0.07 -0.09 -27.75
CA THR A 104 1.01 0.76 -28.27
C THR A 104 2.21 -0.08 -28.68
N TYR A 105 2.57 -1.04 -27.85
CA TYR A 105 3.63 -2.00 -28.14
C TYR A 105 3.30 -2.84 -29.38
N LYS A 106 2.08 -3.38 -29.49
CA LYS A 106 1.62 -4.13 -30.68
C LYS A 106 1.63 -3.26 -31.95
N LYS A 107 1.23 -1.99 -31.85
CA LYS A 107 1.29 -1.07 -32.99
C LYS A 107 2.72 -0.82 -33.45
N ALA A 108 3.67 -0.67 -32.54
CA ALA A 108 5.10 -0.58 -32.87
C ALA A 108 5.59 -1.83 -33.56
N LEU A 109 5.09 -3.02 -33.16
CA LEU A 109 5.39 -4.30 -33.80
C LEU A 109 4.66 -4.50 -35.16
N SER A 110 3.39 -4.07 -35.23
CA SER A 110 2.59 -4.19 -36.48
C SER A 110 2.89 -3.09 -37.50
N GLY A 111 3.48 -1.97 -37.02
CA GLY A 111 4.13 -0.97 -37.87
C GLY A 111 5.45 -1.44 -38.46
N SER A 112 5.81 -2.73 -38.27
CA SER A 112 6.89 -3.36 -38.96
C SER A 112 6.68 -3.14 -40.47
N ILE A 113 7.73 -2.67 -41.14
CA ILE A 113 7.71 -2.42 -42.57
C ILE A 113 7.42 -3.75 -43.27
N ALA A 114 6.36 -3.75 -44.11
CA ALA A 114 5.96 -4.95 -44.80
C ALA A 114 7.10 -5.48 -45.69
N MET A 115 7.33 -6.77 -45.64
CA MET A 115 8.30 -7.44 -46.52
C MET A 115 7.87 -7.32 -47.98
N THR A 116 8.82 -6.98 -48.85
CA THR A 116 8.56 -6.71 -50.29
C THR A 116 8.79 -7.91 -51.15
N GLY A 117 9.38 -8.98 -50.62
CA GLY A 117 9.80 -10.17 -51.38
C GLY A 117 11.09 -9.96 -52.17
N THR A 118 11.85 -8.91 -51.90
CA THR A 118 13.09 -8.56 -52.58
C THR A 118 14.29 -8.59 -51.63
N ASN A 119 15.51 -8.41 -52.17
CA ASN A 119 16.75 -8.36 -51.39
C ASN A 119 16.75 -7.24 -50.32
N VAL A 120 15.87 -6.23 -50.45
CA VAL A 120 15.68 -5.16 -49.47
C VAL A 120 15.13 -5.71 -48.12
N ASP A 121 14.51 -6.87 -48.14
CA ASP A 121 13.92 -7.49 -46.95
C ASP A 121 14.93 -7.78 -45.86
N PHE A 122 16.21 -7.97 -46.15
CA PHE A 122 17.27 -8.09 -45.16
C PHE A 122 17.39 -6.81 -44.31
N ILE A 123 17.30 -5.63 -44.94
CA ILE A 123 17.36 -4.33 -44.27
C ILE A 123 16.07 -4.11 -43.48
N LEU A 124 14.92 -4.42 -44.06
CA LEU A 124 13.60 -4.26 -43.42
C LEU A 124 13.49 -5.14 -42.16
N LYS A 125 14.01 -6.35 -42.21
CA LYS A 125 14.06 -7.25 -41.05
C LYS A 125 14.90 -6.64 -39.91
N GLY A 126 16.10 -6.14 -40.23
CA GLY A 126 16.96 -5.48 -39.23
C GLY A 126 16.31 -4.23 -38.60
N ILE A 127 15.61 -3.42 -39.43
CA ILE A 127 14.87 -2.26 -38.91
C ILE A 127 13.74 -2.71 -37.98
N ASN A 128 12.98 -3.74 -38.36
CA ASN A 128 11.91 -4.29 -37.55
C ASN A 128 12.42 -4.85 -36.21
N GLU A 129 13.53 -5.56 -36.21
CA GLU A 129 14.20 -6.05 -34.98
C GLU A 129 14.66 -4.91 -34.10
N TYR A 130 15.22 -3.83 -34.68
CA TYR A 130 15.61 -2.63 -33.96
C TYR A 130 14.39 -1.93 -33.30
N LEU A 131 13.29 -1.73 -34.01
CA LEU A 131 12.06 -1.15 -33.49
C LEU A 131 11.49 -1.97 -32.34
N MET A 132 11.57 -3.31 -32.43
CA MET A 132 11.21 -4.21 -31.33
C MET A 132 12.07 -4.00 -30.10
N ALA A 133 13.39 -3.95 -30.26
CA ALA A 133 14.33 -3.73 -29.18
C ALA A 133 14.07 -2.37 -28.50
N LEU A 134 13.86 -1.31 -29.31
CA LEU A 134 13.55 0.01 -28.80
C LEU A 134 12.24 0.04 -28.00
N ALA A 135 11.19 -0.63 -28.47
CA ALA A 135 9.91 -0.70 -27.74
C ALA A 135 10.06 -1.43 -26.39
N LYS A 136 10.83 -2.53 -26.36
CA LYS A 136 11.18 -3.22 -25.10
C LYS A 136 11.94 -2.33 -24.13
N GLU A 137 12.91 -1.59 -24.62
CA GLU A 137 13.69 -0.64 -23.84
C GLU A 137 12.82 0.47 -23.22
N GLN A 138 11.86 1.01 -23.98
CA GLN A 138 10.91 2.01 -23.46
C GLN A 138 10.06 1.46 -22.31
N ILE A 139 9.60 0.22 -22.40
CA ILE A 139 8.85 -0.42 -21.31
C ILE A 139 9.76 -0.59 -20.09
N LYS A 140 10.98 -1.08 -20.26
CA LYS A 140 11.95 -1.27 -19.19
C LYS A 140 12.26 0.05 -18.48
N LEU A 141 12.53 1.12 -19.24
CA LEU A 141 12.78 2.46 -18.72
C LEU A 141 11.62 2.99 -17.87
N ALA A 142 10.37 2.73 -18.24
CA ALA A 142 9.22 3.15 -17.44
C ALA A 142 9.19 2.47 -16.07
N PHE A 143 9.55 1.19 -15.98
CA PHE A 143 9.69 0.50 -14.70
C PHE A 143 10.88 1.02 -13.89
N GLU A 144 12.04 1.26 -14.51
CA GLU A 144 13.23 1.82 -13.86
C GLU A 144 12.96 3.22 -13.31
N GLN A 145 12.26 4.07 -14.05
CA GLN A 145 11.83 5.41 -13.58
C GLN A 145 10.92 5.29 -12.36
N SER A 146 9.94 4.37 -12.38
CA SER A 146 9.07 4.13 -11.25
C SER A 146 9.82 3.63 -10.01
N GLU A 147 10.83 2.79 -10.15
CA GLU A 147 11.69 2.33 -9.06
C GLU A 147 12.51 3.49 -8.48
N LYS A 148 13.11 4.31 -9.35
CA LYS A 148 13.88 5.49 -8.96
C LYS A 148 13.04 6.51 -8.21
N GLU A 149 11.82 6.80 -8.65
CA GLU A 149 10.90 7.72 -7.95
C GLU A 149 10.66 7.29 -6.49
N VAL A 150 10.54 5.99 -6.24
CA VAL A 150 10.37 5.45 -4.87
C VAL A 150 11.65 5.64 -4.05
N ALA A 151 12.82 5.38 -4.62
CA ALA A 151 14.10 5.57 -3.95
C ALA A 151 14.33 7.05 -3.60
N ASP A 152 14.06 7.96 -4.54
CA ASP A 152 14.14 9.41 -4.34
C ASP A 152 13.20 9.91 -3.24
N LEU A 153 11.95 9.40 -3.21
CA LEU A 153 11.00 9.72 -2.16
C LEU A 153 11.50 9.29 -0.77
N HIS A 154 12.06 8.09 -0.66
CA HIS A 154 12.65 7.59 0.58
C HIS A 154 13.85 8.44 1.02
N GLN A 155 14.70 8.82 0.08
CA GLN A 155 15.86 9.68 0.34
C GLN A 155 15.41 11.04 0.85
N ARG A 156 14.51 11.75 0.14
CA ARG A 156 13.98 13.06 0.56
C ARG A 156 13.33 12.98 1.95
N THR A 157 12.62 11.89 2.25
CA THR A 157 12.03 11.69 3.57
C THR A 157 13.09 11.57 4.66
N ARG A 158 14.19 10.80 4.43
CA ARG A 158 15.30 10.67 5.36
C ARG A 158 16.01 12.02 5.59
N GLU A 159 16.29 12.75 4.53
CA GLU A 159 16.91 14.07 4.57
C GLU A 159 16.04 15.09 5.32
N GLY A 160 14.73 15.09 5.05
CA GLY A 160 13.76 15.93 5.76
C GLY A 160 13.70 15.61 7.26
N LEU A 161 13.73 14.33 7.65
CA LEU A 161 13.78 13.92 9.06
C LEU A 161 15.10 14.31 9.73
N LEU A 162 16.23 14.21 9.01
CA LEU A 162 17.54 14.66 9.51
C LEU A 162 17.53 16.17 9.73
N THR A 163 17.08 16.94 8.75
CA THR A 163 16.96 18.41 8.84
C THR A 163 16.06 18.83 10.00
N ALA A 164 14.93 18.13 10.20
CA ALA A 164 14.05 18.40 11.33
C ALA A 164 14.75 18.17 12.68
N ARG A 165 15.57 17.10 12.79
CA ARG A 165 16.38 16.84 14.00
C ARG A 165 17.44 17.92 14.25
N LEU A 166 18.16 18.32 13.20
CA LEU A 166 19.19 19.37 13.29
C LEU A 166 18.59 20.71 13.72
N ASN A 167 17.35 21.00 13.27
CA ASN A 167 16.60 22.19 13.67
C ASN A 167 15.89 22.04 15.05
N GLY A 168 16.26 21.03 15.85
CA GLY A 168 15.69 20.81 17.19
C GLY A 168 14.24 20.33 17.22
N LYS A 169 13.64 20.02 16.06
CA LYS A 169 12.27 19.48 16.00
C LYS A 169 12.23 18.03 16.48
N GLN A 170 11.24 17.71 17.30
CA GLN A 170 11.00 16.35 17.74
C GLN A 170 10.60 15.46 16.56
N VAL A 171 11.45 14.49 16.21
CA VAL A 171 11.16 13.48 15.19
C VAL A 171 10.81 12.16 15.85
N GLY A 172 9.61 11.69 15.62
CA GLY A 172 9.10 10.47 16.25
C GLY A 172 8.52 10.68 17.63
N ARG A 173 8.29 9.59 18.37
CA ARG A 173 7.67 9.61 19.69
C ARG A 173 8.63 10.16 20.74
N LYS A 174 8.15 11.05 21.61
CA LYS A 174 8.92 11.51 22.78
C LYS A 174 9.28 10.33 23.68
N LYS A 175 10.55 10.22 24.05
CA LYS A 175 11.02 9.20 24.99
C LYS A 175 10.37 9.43 26.35
N GLY A 176 9.76 8.42 26.96
CA GLY A 176 9.10 8.54 28.27
C GLY A 176 7.63 8.94 28.25
N VAL A 177 7.10 9.49 27.15
CA VAL A 177 5.66 9.80 27.05
C VAL A 177 4.90 8.56 26.59
N GLY A 178 4.23 7.89 27.53
CA GLY A 178 3.34 6.79 27.23
C GLY A 178 2.10 7.29 26.50
N PHE A 179 1.87 6.89 25.24
CA PHE A 179 0.59 7.11 24.60
C PHE A 179 -0.37 6.00 24.99
N GLU A 180 -1.44 6.35 25.64
CA GLU A 180 -2.48 5.40 25.98
C GLU A 180 -3.44 5.25 24.79
N THR A 181 -3.49 4.03 24.22
CA THR A 181 -4.41 3.74 23.12
C THR A 181 -5.85 3.74 23.62
N LYS A 182 -6.83 4.04 22.74
CA LYS A 182 -8.27 3.96 23.09
C LYS A 182 -8.62 2.61 23.73
N LYS A 183 -8.14 1.52 23.15
CA LYS A 183 -8.33 0.16 23.67
C LYS A 183 -7.72 -0.05 25.05
N ALA A 184 -6.55 0.56 25.35
CA ALA A 184 -5.93 0.48 26.68
C ALA A 184 -6.75 1.26 27.72
N ARG A 185 -7.27 2.44 27.35
CA ARG A 185 -8.12 3.26 28.23
C ARG A 185 -9.43 2.54 28.57
N GLU A 186 -10.09 1.98 27.56
CA GLU A 186 -11.32 1.19 27.75
C GLU A 186 -11.08 -0.03 28.67
N ALA A 187 -9.99 -0.76 28.42
CA ALA A 187 -9.63 -1.90 29.26
C ALA A 187 -9.31 -1.52 30.72
N LYS A 188 -8.57 -0.41 30.94
CA LYS A 188 -8.31 0.10 32.28
C LYS A 188 -9.60 0.53 33.00
N GLN A 189 -10.53 1.16 32.27
CA GLN A 189 -11.82 1.54 32.82
C GLN A 189 -12.62 0.32 33.28
N ILE A 190 -12.69 -0.73 32.46
CA ILE A 190 -13.35 -1.99 32.81
C ILE A 190 -12.71 -2.60 34.06
N ILE A 191 -11.36 -2.66 34.13
CA ILE A 191 -10.65 -3.19 35.30
C ILE A 191 -10.94 -2.36 36.55
N ARG A 192 -10.91 -1.02 36.46
CA ARG A 192 -11.18 -0.12 37.58
C ARG A 192 -12.61 -0.29 38.14
N THR A 193 -13.60 -0.52 37.22
CA THR A 193 -15.01 -0.63 37.62
C THR A 193 -15.37 -2.03 38.14
N HIS A 194 -14.82 -3.10 37.58
CA HIS A 194 -15.32 -4.44 37.84
C HIS A 194 -14.42 -5.31 38.71
N CYS A 195 -13.11 -5.00 38.83
CA CYS A 195 -12.18 -5.84 39.57
C CYS A 195 -12.36 -5.69 41.12
N LYS A 196 -12.44 -6.81 41.83
CA LYS A 196 -12.52 -6.85 43.32
C LYS A 196 -11.45 -6.01 44.03
N THR A 197 -10.25 -5.91 43.44
CA THR A 197 -9.16 -5.09 44.01
C THR A 197 -9.50 -3.60 44.08
N PHE A 198 -10.45 -3.12 43.29
CA PHE A 198 -10.88 -1.72 43.20
C PHE A 198 -12.34 -1.55 43.61
N GLY A 199 -12.93 -2.48 44.36
CA GLY A 199 -14.30 -2.43 44.85
C GLY A 199 -15.36 -3.01 43.92
N GLY A 200 -14.97 -3.63 42.82
CA GLY A 200 -15.88 -4.38 41.93
C GLY A 200 -16.20 -5.78 42.43
N THR A 201 -16.87 -6.57 41.58
CA THR A 201 -17.38 -7.92 41.88
C THR A 201 -16.59 -9.05 41.25
N LEU A 202 -15.81 -8.78 40.19
CA LEU A 202 -15.12 -9.78 39.38
C LEU A 202 -13.71 -10.07 39.92
N ASP A 203 -13.28 -11.33 39.82
CA ASP A 203 -11.89 -11.70 40.10
C ASP A 203 -10.96 -11.36 38.90
N ASP A 204 -9.65 -11.58 39.08
CA ASP A 204 -8.66 -11.24 38.07
C ASP A 204 -8.81 -12.08 36.80
N ALA A 205 -9.24 -13.36 36.91
CA ALA A 205 -9.42 -14.26 35.79
C ALA A 205 -10.66 -13.85 34.95
N GLU A 206 -11.73 -13.48 35.64
CA GLU A 206 -12.95 -12.98 35.01
C GLU A 206 -12.72 -11.64 34.32
N CYS A 207 -11.99 -10.72 34.96
CA CYS A 207 -11.62 -9.43 34.37
C CYS A 207 -10.70 -9.61 33.12
N MET A 208 -9.77 -10.57 33.14
CA MET A 208 -8.95 -10.88 31.98
C MET A 208 -9.80 -11.41 30.81
N LYS A 209 -10.77 -12.27 31.07
CA LYS A 209 -11.71 -12.76 30.05
C LYS A 209 -12.56 -11.63 29.48
N LEU A 210 -13.10 -10.75 30.34
CA LEU A 210 -13.93 -9.62 29.94
C LEU A 210 -13.17 -8.61 29.06
N THR A 211 -11.90 -8.33 29.40
CA THR A 211 -11.07 -7.35 28.66
C THR A 211 -10.33 -7.97 27.46
N GLY A 212 -10.26 -9.30 27.34
CA GLY A 212 -9.49 -10.00 26.31
C GLY A 212 -7.98 -9.74 26.39
N LEU A 213 -7.45 -9.36 27.56
CA LEU A 213 -6.05 -9.03 27.77
C LEU A 213 -5.22 -10.25 28.13
N ALA A 214 -3.99 -10.34 27.59
CA ALA A 214 -2.99 -11.28 28.08
C ALA A 214 -2.59 -10.95 29.51
N ARG A 215 -2.27 -11.96 30.32
CA ARG A 215 -1.95 -11.87 31.75
C ARG A 215 -0.97 -10.74 32.09
N ASN A 216 0.15 -10.64 31.36
CA ASN A 216 1.17 -9.62 31.62
C ASN A 216 0.67 -8.20 31.38
N THR A 217 -0.17 -8.00 30.36
CA THR A 217 -0.78 -6.71 30.04
C THR A 217 -1.82 -6.32 31.07
N TYR A 218 -2.63 -7.27 31.53
CA TYR A 218 -3.63 -7.07 32.56
C TYR A 218 -2.98 -6.60 33.87
N TYR A 219 -1.98 -7.32 34.39
CA TYR A 219 -1.29 -6.93 35.64
C TYR A 219 -0.48 -5.64 35.49
N LYS A 220 0.02 -5.32 34.30
CA LYS A 220 0.61 -4.01 34.02
C LYS A 220 -0.41 -2.89 34.20
N TYR A 221 -1.61 -3.03 33.63
CA TYR A 221 -2.67 -2.03 33.76
C TYR A 221 -3.19 -1.95 35.19
N LYS A 222 -3.36 -3.06 35.87
CA LYS A 222 -3.75 -3.10 37.29
C LYS A 222 -2.78 -2.34 38.19
N ARG A 223 -1.46 -2.46 37.97
CA ARG A 223 -0.43 -1.69 38.67
C ARG A 223 -0.51 -0.20 38.36
N GLN A 224 -0.76 0.17 37.10
CA GLN A 224 -0.92 1.58 36.70
C GLN A 224 -2.14 2.21 37.36
N ILE A 225 -3.29 1.53 37.36
CA ILE A 225 -4.52 2.02 38.03
C ILE A 225 -4.28 2.21 39.52
N ARG A 226 -3.59 1.26 40.18
CA ARG A 226 -3.26 1.39 41.61
C ARG A 226 -2.38 2.64 41.88
N ALA A 227 -1.36 2.87 41.02
CA ALA A 227 -0.49 4.03 41.17
C ALA A 227 -1.25 5.34 40.92
N GLU A 228 -2.16 5.35 39.94
CA GLU A 228 -3.04 6.53 39.68
C GLU A 228 -3.95 6.85 40.85
N LEU A 229 -4.56 5.83 41.49
CA LEU A 229 -5.42 6.01 42.65
C LEU A 229 -4.65 6.50 43.89
N ILE A 230 -3.43 6.03 44.13
CA ILE A 230 -2.58 6.52 45.20
C ILE A 230 -2.23 7.98 44.98
N ALA A 231 -1.83 8.35 43.75
CA ALA A 231 -1.53 9.74 43.41
C ALA A 231 -2.76 10.66 43.49
N GLU A 232 -3.98 10.15 43.22
CA GLU A 232 -5.23 10.88 43.40
C GLU A 232 -5.56 11.13 44.92
N GLN A 233 -5.14 10.21 45.80
CA GLN A 233 -5.35 10.35 47.26
C GLN A 233 -4.35 11.28 47.95
N ASP A 234 -3.14 11.40 47.39
CA ASP A 234 -2.07 12.26 47.93
C ASP A 234 -2.19 13.73 47.46
N LEU A 235 -3.15 14.07 46.60
CA LEU A 235 -3.43 15.44 46.19
C LEU A 235 -4.23 16.17 47.30
N PRO A 236 -3.81 17.36 47.77
CA PRO A 236 -4.55 18.13 48.74
C PRO A 236 -5.94 18.50 48.20
N LYS A 237 -6.98 18.20 48.98
CA LYS A 237 -8.38 18.51 48.65
C LYS A 237 -8.54 20.04 48.50
N GLY A 238 -8.47 20.52 47.26
CA GLY A 238 -8.64 21.94 46.95
C GLY A 238 -8.08 22.43 45.61
N ALA A 239 -7.32 21.62 44.88
CA ALA A 239 -6.81 22.01 43.56
C ALA A 239 -7.73 21.51 42.45
N SER A 240 -8.67 22.33 42.01
CA SER A 240 -9.44 22.08 40.78
C SER A 240 -8.53 22.33 39.59
N ILE A 241 -8.11 21.26 38.92
CA ILE A 241 -7.36 21.35 37.67
C ILE A 241 -8.39 21.57 36.56
N PHE A 242 -8.57 22.82 36.12
CA PHE A 242 -9.26 23.12 34.86
C PHE A 242 -8.38 22.60 33.69
N TYR A 243 -8.80 21.51 33.08
CA TYR A 243 -8.23 21.03 31.86
C TYR A 243 -8.84 21.82 30.69
N GLU A 244 -8.13 22.80 30.15
CA GLU A 244 -8.46 23.40 28.87
C GLU A 244 -7.96 22.49 27.75
N PRO A 245 -8.86 22.02 26.83
CA PRO A 245 -8.43 21.29 25.66
C PRO A 245 -7.67 22.24 24.72
N PRO A 246 -6.60 21.79 24.07
CA PRO A 246 -5.85 22.61 23.10
C PRO A 246 -6.76 23.01 21.94
N LYS A 247 -6.81 24.33 21.67
CA LYS A 247 -7.51 24.91 20.54
C LYS A 247 -6.96 24.31 19.24
N SER A 248 -7.87 23.80 18.41
CA SER A 248 -7.62 23.35 17.04
C SER A 248 -7.17 24.53 16.17
N PHE A 249 -6.01 24.40 15.52
CA PHE A 249 -5.62 25.13 14.33
C PHE A 249 -5.57 24.17 13.14
#